data_67cbfc09ce2857c2abd949b19566370f
#
_entry.id   67cbfc09ce2857c2abd949b19566370f
#
_cell.length_a   1.000
_cell.length_b   1.000
_cell.length_c   1.000
_cell.angle_alpha   90.00
_cell.angle_beta   90.00
_cell.angle_gamma   90.00
#
_symmetry.space_group_name_H-M   'P 1'
#
loop_
_entity.id
_entity.type
_entity.pdbx_description
1 polymer ?
#
loop_
_entity_poly.entity_id
_entity_poly.type
_entity_poly.pdbx_seq_one_letter_code
_entity_poly.pdbx_strand_id
1 'polypeptide(L)'
;AEIAIKAAQTGHMVMSTLHTNSAPETLTRLRNMGVQSFNIATSVNLVIAQRLARRLCSQCKVAADIPEQSLLEMGFTSTDIKDPNFKIYQPGGCAECREGYKGRVGIYEVMKVTPEISKIIMEDGNALQIAEASAKLGFNNLRRSGLLKVMQGVTSLQEMNRVTSE
;
A
#
# COMPACT_ATOMS: atom_id res chain seq x y z
N ALA A 1 -23.11 0.99 -3.60
CA ALA A 1 -22.32 2.22 -3.41
C ALA A 1 -23.22 3.44 -3.15
N GLU A 2 -24.25 3.70 -3.94
CA GLU A 2 -25.11 4.90 -3.81
C GLU A 2 -25.78 5.06 -2.45
N ILE A 3 -26.32 3.99 -1.86
CA ILE A 3 -26.94 4.03 -0.52
C ILE A 3 -25.93 4.45 0.55
N ALA A 4 -24.71 3.92 0.47
CA ALA A 4 -23.63 4.27 1.38
C ALA A 4 -23.24 5.75 1.28
N ILE A 5 -23.18 6.28 0.05
CA ILE A 5 -22.87 7.69 -0.21
C ILE A 5 -23.98 8.60 0.32
N LYS A 6 -25.25 8.27 0.06
CA LYS A 6 -26.39 9.03 0.61
C LYS A 6 -26.36 9.05 2.14
N ALA A 7 -26.08 7.93 2.79
CA ALA A 7 -25.94 7.87 4.22
C ALA A 7 -24.77 8.75 4.73
N ALA A 8 -23.62 8.72 4.06
CA ALA A 8 -22.47 9.57 4.40
C ALA A 8 -22.80 11.06 4.28
N GLN A 9 -23.53 11.47 3.23
CA GLN A 9 -23.95 12.85 3.00
C GLN A 9 -24.93 13.36 4.06
N THR A 10 -25.66 12.46 4.72
CA THR A 10 -26.56 12.81 5.84
C THR A 10 -25.88 12.75 7.21
N GLY A 11 -24.55 12.67 7.26
CA GLY A 11 -23.76 12.74 8.49
C GLY A 11 -23.45 11.40 9.16
N HIS A 12 -23.82 10.29 8.54
CA HIS A 12 -23.48 8.96 9.09
C HIS A 12 -22.03 8.60 8.78
N MET A 13 -21.36 7.98 9.76
CA MET A 13 -20.10 7.30 9.49
C MET A 13 -20.39 5.99 8.74
N VAL A 14 -19.85 5.87 7.55
CA VAL A 14 -20.02 4.68 6.70
C VAL A 14 -18.68 4.04 6.43
N MET A 15 -18.57 2.75 6.69
CA MET A 15 -17.41 1.93 6.31
C MET A 15 -17.88 0.82 5.37
N SER A 16 -17.12 0.60 4.30
CA SER A 16 -17.41 -0.43 3.31
C SER A 16 -16.11 -1.00 2.74
N THR A 17 -16.21 -2.07 1.99
CA THR A 17 -15.07 -2.73 1.35
C THR A 17 -15.28 -2.88 -0.14
N LEU A 18 -14.18 -2.79 -0.89
CA LEU A 18 -14.12 -3.05 -2.32
C LEU A 18 -12.91 -3.94 -2.62
N HIS A 19 -13.01 -4.74 -3.66
CA HIS A 19 -11.88 -5.51 -4.17
C HIS A 19 -11.11 -4.68 -5.20
N THR A 20 -9.99 -4.10 -4.78
CA THR A 20 -9.10 -3.27 -5.60
C THR A 20 -7.65 -3.56 -5.26
N ASN A 21 -6.74 -3.21 -6.17
CA ASN A 21 -5.30 -3.44 -5.98
C ASN A 21 -4.61 -2.30 -5.22
N SER A 22 -5.15 -1.08 -5.30
CA SER A 22 -4.58 0.11 -4.66
C SER A 22 -5.66 1.08 -4.21
N ALA A 23 -5.29 2.05 -3.35
CA ALA A 23 -6.22 3.08 -2.90
C ALA A 23 -6.70 4.00 -4.05
N PRO A 24 -5.83 4.48 -4.97
CA PRO A 24 -6.28 5.26 -6.12
C PRO A 24 -7.26 4.52 -7.02
N GLU A 25 -7.04 3.23 -7.28
CA GLU A 25 -7.97 2.41 -8.07
C GLU A 25 -9.36 2.28 -7.46
N THR A 26 -9.45 2.32 -6.14
CA THR A 26 -10.73 2.27 -5.44
C THR A 26 -11.65 3.41 -5.87
N LEU A 27 -11.12 4.62 -6.02
CA LEU A 27 -11.87 5.79 -6.46
C LEU A 27 -12.34 5.62 -7.91
N THR A 28 -11.47 5.15 -8.78
CA THR A 28 -11.83 4.82 -10.18
C THR A 28 -12.86 3.69 -10.23
N ARG A 29 -12.75 2.70 -9.37
CA ARG A 29 -13.71 1.60 -9.30
C ARG A 29 -15.11 2.07 -8.90
N LEU A 30 -15.22 2.97 -7.92
CA LEU A 30 -16.51 3.58 -7.54
C LEU A 30 -17.15 4.29 -8.72
N ARG A 31 -16.37 5.04 -9.50
CA ARG A 31 -16.86 5.73 -10.71
C ARG A 31 -17.36 4.72 -11.76
N ASN A 32 -16.60 3.64 -11.99
CA ASN A 32 -17.00 2.57 -12.91
C ASN A 32 -18.27 1.82 -12.46
N MET A 33 -18.58 1.86 -11.17
CA MET A 33 -19.83 1.34 -10.60
C MET A 33 -21.01 2.33 -10.75
N GLY A 34 -20.84 3.42 -11.48
CA GLY A 34 -21.88 4.42 -11.74
C GLY A 34 -22.00 5.54 -10.71
N VAL A 35 -21.07 5.61 -9.74
CA VAL A 35 -21.08 6.72 -8.77
C VAL A 35 -20.51 7.97 -9.41
N GLN A 36 -21.24 9.06 -9.36
CA GLN A 36 -20.80 10.34 -9.90
C GLN A 36 -19.57 10.88 -9.18
N SER A 37 -18.62 11.45 -9.92
CA SER A 37 -17.35 11.98 -9.40
C SER A 37 -17.55 12.99 -8.27
N PHE A 38 -18.53 13.87 -8.36
CA PHE A 38 -18.88 14.82 -7.30
C PHE A 38 -19.24 14.09 -5.99
N ASN A 39 -20.03 13.03 -6.06
CA ASN A 39 -20.44 12.26 -4.89
C ASN A 39 -19.27 11.51 -4.25
N ILE A 40 -18.34 11.00 -5.05
CA ILE A 40 -17.11 10.38 -4.54
C ILE A 40 -16.27 11.44 -3.83
N ALA A 41 -15.99 12.56 -4.47
CA ALA A 41 -15.13 13.62 -3.96
C ALA A 41 -15.65 14.24 -2.64
N THR A 42 -16.96 14.28 -2.45
CA THR A 42 -17.58 14.90 -1.26
C THR A 42 -17.90 13.93 -0.13
N SER A 43 -17.94 12.62 -0.40
CA SER A 43 -18.38 11.63 0.57
C SER A 43 -17.27 10.66 1.02
N VAL A 44 -16.25 10.42 0.20
CA VAL A 44 -15.13 9.54 0.53
C VAL A 44 -14.04 10.35 1.22
N ASN A 45 -13.75 10.03 2.47
CA ASN A 45 -12.77 10.75 3.28
C ASN A 45 -11.43 10.03 3.36
N LEU A 46 -11.45 8.70 3.36
CA LEU A 46 -10.28 7.86 3.55
C LEU A 46 -10.42 6.56 2.78
N VAL A 47 -9.37 6.17 2.11
CA VAL A 47 -9.27 4.87 1.42
C VAL A 47 -8.05 4.13 1.98
N ILE A 48 -8.26 2.87 2.36
CA ILE A 48 -7.20 1.99 2.85
C ILE A 48 -7.15 0.77 1.94
N ALA A 49 -6.03 0.59 1.24
CA ALA A 49 -5.73 -0.66 0.55
C ALA A 49 -4.85 -1.54 1.45
N GLN A 50 -5.07 -2.85 1.39
CA GLN A 50 -4.38 -3.83 2.23
C GLN A 50 -3.92 -5.03 1.41
N ARG A 51 -2.71 -5.50 1.70
CA ARG A 51 -2.19 -6.79 1.25
C ARG A 51 -1.65 -7.56 2.45
N LEU A 52 -1.74 -8.88 2.40
CA LEU A 52 -1.13 -9.76 3.40
C LEU A 52 0.15 -10.38 2.84
N ALA A 53 1.25 -10.17 3.54
CA ALA A 53 2.55 -10.76 3.27
C ALA A 53 2.90 -11.80 4.33
N ARG A 54 3.70 -12.80 3.96
CA ARG A 54 4.26 -13.75 4.93
C ARG A 54 5.33 -13.04 5.76
N ARG A 55 5.32 -13.33 7.04
CA ARG A 55 6.30 -12.79 7.98
C ARG A 55 7.51 -13.70 8.04
N LEU A 56 8.72 -13.12 8.00
CA LEU A 56 9.95 -13.87 8.20
C LEU A 56 9.98 -14.52 9.58
N CYS A 57 10.45 -15.75 9.62
CA CYS A 57 10.69 -16.45 10.88
C CYS A 57 11.83 -15.77 11.64
N SER A 58 11.57 -15.33 12.86
CA SER A 58 12.56 -14.65 13.69
C SER A 58 13.75 -15.55 14.11
N GLN A 59 13.55 -16.85 14.09
CA GLN A 59 14.55 -17.83 14.50
C GLN A 59 15.61 -18.10 13.42
N CYS A 60 15.23 -18.05 12.14
CA CYS A 60 16.09 -18.50 11.06
C CYS A 60 16.32 -17.48 9.95
N LYS A 61 15.72 -16.30 10.02
CA LYS A 61 16.01 -15.27 9.02
C LYS A 61 17.49 -14.90 9.04
N VAL A 62 18.07 -14.71 7.86
CA VAL A 62 19.47 -14.37 7.67
C VAL A 62 19.59 -13.04 6.96
N ALA A 63 20.67 -12.31 7.21
CA ALA A 63 20.94 -11.07 6.51
C ALA A 63 21.13 -11.36 5.02
N ALA A 64 20.52 -10.51 4.17
CA ALA A 64 20.71 -10.56 2.73
C ALA A 64 21.70 -9.48 2.31
N ASP A 65 22.61 -9.85 1.41
CA ASP A 65 23.54 -8.94 0.76
C ASP A 65 23.06 -8.72 -0.68
N ILE A 66 22.50 -7.53 -0.94
CA ILE A 66 21.94 -7.17 -2.23
C ILE A 66 22.67 -5.92 -2.73
N PRO A 67 23.15 -5.91 -3.98
CA PRO A 67 23.83 -4.75 -4.56
C PRO A 67 22.97 -3.48 -4.51
N GLU A 68 23.59 -2.33 -4.23
CA GLU A 68 22.90 -1.05 -4.13
C GLU A 68 22.06 -0.72 -5.38
N GLN A 69 22.59 -1.00 -6.54
CA GLN A 69 21.88 -0.78 -7.82
C GLN A 69 20.54 -1.54 -7.86
N SER A 70 20.53 -2.80 -7.43
CA SER A 70 19.32 -3.62 -7.38
C SER A 70 18.33 -3.11 -6.34
N LEU A 71 18.81 -2.61 -5.21
CA LEU A 71 17.95 -2.00 -4.18
C LEU A 71 17.24 -0.74 -4.69
N LEU A 72 17.96 0.12 -5.43
CA LEU A 72 17.39 1.31 -6.06
C LEU A 72 16.33 0.94 -7.10
N GLU A 73 16.59 -0.07 -7.93
CA GLU A 73 15.62 -0.58 -8.92
C GLU A 73 14.36 -1.16 -8.27
N MET A 74 14.47 -1.71 -7.09
CA MET A 74 13.35 -2.26 -6.32
C MET A 74 12.53 -1.21 -5.58
N GLY A 75 12.98 0.05 -5.54
CA GLY A 75 12.24 1.18 -4.99
C GLY A 75 12.75 1.73 -3.65
N PHE A 76 13.89 1.24 -3.14
CA PHE A 76 14.56 1.89 -2.02
C PHE A 76 15.17 3.22 -2.45
N THR A 77 15.18 4.18 -1.54
CA THR A 77 15.83 5.47 -1.79
C THR A 77 17.29 5.44 -1.37
N SER A 78 18.10 6.34 -1.94
CA SER A 78 19.48 6.52 -1.49
C SER A 78 19.59 6.85 0.00
N THR A 79 18.59 7.53 0.55
CA THR A 79 18.51 7.84 1.98
C THR A 79 18.30 6.58 2.80
N ASP A 80 17.43 5.66 2.35
CA ASP A 80 17.22 4.39 3.01
C ASP A 80 18.51 3.56 3.09
N ILE A 81 19.21 3.45 1.96
CA ILE A 81 20.41 2.61 1.82
C ILE A 81 21.59 3.16 2.65
N LYS A 82 21.67 4.50 2.77
CA LYS A 82 22.73 5.17 3.57
C LYS A 82 22.47 5.18 5.07
N ASP A 83 21.27 4.77 5.50
CA ASP A 83 20.97 4.66 6.93
C ASP A 83 21.89 3.59 7.56
N PRO A 84 22.62 3.90 8.65
CA PRO A 84 23.47 2.92 9.33
C PRO A 84 22.71 1.69 9.84
N ASN A 85 21.41 1.81 10.06
CA ASN A 85 20.55 0.72 10.50
C ASN A 85 19.90 -0.05 9.35
N PHE A 86 20.17 0.35 8.09
CA PHE A 86 19.62 -0.32 6.93
C PHE A 86 20.09 -1.78 6.88
N LYS A 87 19.12 -2.69 6.99
CA LYS A 87 19.37 -4.11 6.95
C LYS A 87 18.20 -4.85 6.34
N ILE A 88 18.50 -5.75 5.43
CA ILE A 88 17.52 -6.59 4.75
C ILE A 88 17.77 -8.04 5.15
N TYR A 89 16.68 -8.78 5.34
CA TYR A 89 16.72 -10.19 5.68
C TYR A 89 16.04 -11.02 4.59
N GLN A 90 16.52 -12.24 4.45
CA GLN A 90 15.96 -13.27 3.60
C GLN A 90 15.52 -14.48 4.42
N PRO A 91 14.60 -15.31 3.89
CA PRO A 91 14.19 -16.51 4.59
C PRO A 91 15.36 -17.50 4.71
N GLY A 92 15.51 -18.09 5.89
CA GLY A 92 16.37 -19.23 6.11
C GLY A 92 15.58 -20.54 5.96
N GLY A 93 15.46 -21.26 7.03
CA GLY A 93 14.66 -22.49 7.15
C GLY A 93 14.98 -23.17 8.47
N CYS A 94 13.96 -23.58 9.21
CA CYS A 94 14.11 -24.29 10.46
C CYS A 94 12.86 -25.16 10.73
N ALA A 95 12.93 -26.00 11.74
CA ALA A 95 11.81 -26.87 12.12
C ALA A 95 10.57 -26.11 12.63
N GLU A 96 10.74 -24.85 13.07
CA GLU A 96 9.68 -24.02 13.67
C GLU A 96 8.89 -23.19 12.64
N CYS A 97 9.26 -23.24 11.36
CA CYS A 97 8.65 -22.42 10.32
C CYS A 97 8.41 -23.20 9.03
N ARG A 98 7.71 -22.55 8.11
CA ARG A 98 7.49 -23.09 6.76
C ARG A 98 8.27 -22.25 5.75
N GLU A 99 9.29 -22.84 5.14
CA GLU A 99 10.13 -22.17 4.12
C GLU A 99 10.72 -20.83 4.57
N GLY A 100 11.07 -20.72 5.86
CA GLY A 100 11.60 -19.47 6.41
C GLY A 100 10.57 -18.44 6.83
N TYR A 101 9.27 -18.75 6.75
CA TYR A 101 8.18 -17.84 7.12
C TYR A 101 7.30 -18.42 8.24
N LYS A 102 6.88 -17.56 9.15
CA LYS A 102 5.96 -17.89 10.24
C LYS A 102 5.00 -16.73 10.51
N GLY A 103 3.71 -16.94 10.23
CA GLY A 103 2.68 -15.92 10.37
C GLY A 103 2.59 -14.97 9.18
N ARG A 104 1.75 -13.97 9.30
CA ARG A 104 1.45 -12.96 8.27
C ARG A 104 1.52 -11.55 8.86
N VAL A 105 1.73 -10.57 7.99
CA VAL A 105 1.74 -9.15 8.33
C VAL A 105 0.92 -8.40 7.29
N GLY A 106 0.13 -7.41 7.73
CA GLY A 106 -0.59 -6.50 6.84
C GLY A 106 0.33 -5.42 6.29
N ILE A 107 0.21 -5.18 4.99
CA ILE A 107 0.81 -4.05 4.30
C ILE A 107 -0.33 -3.12 3.93
N TYR A 108 -0.23 -1.85 4.31
CA TYR A 108 -1.30 -0.88 4.17
C TYR A 108 -0.88 0.30 3.32
N GLU A 109 -1.78 0.74 2.45
CA GLU A 109 -1.74 2.05 1.81
C GLU A 109 -2.91 2.84 2.37
N VAL A 110 -2.62 3.94 3.05
CA VAL A 110 -3.63 4.81 3.67
C VAL A 110 -3.63 6.14 2.93
N MET A 111 -4.69 6.42 2.21
CA MET A 111 -4.84 7.64 1.42
C MET A 111 -6.03 8.45 1.92
N LYS A 112 -5.75 9.61 2.49
CA LYS A 112 -6.78 10.60 2.81
C LYS A 112 -7.20 11.32 1.54
N VAL A 113 -8.49 11.47 1.33
CA VAL A 113 -9.03 12.28 0.23
C VAL A 113 -8.95 13.75 0.61
N THR A 114 -7.83 14.39 0.22
CA THR A 114 -7.57 15.81 0.43
C THR A 114 -8.29 16.66 -0.62
N PRO A 115 -8.36 18.01 -0.45
CA PRO A 115 -8.90 18.91 -1.48
C PRO A 115 -8.24 18.74 -2.85
N GLU A 116 -6.91 18.48 -2.89
CA GLU A 116 -6.15 18.27 -4.12
C GLU A 116 -6.60 16.98 -4.83
N ILE A 117 -6.76 15.88 -4.08
CA ILE A 117 -7.25 14.60 -4.61
C ILE A 117 -8.72 14.74 -5.03
N SER A 118 -9.56 15.40 -4.24
CA SER A 118 -10.95 15.67 -4.58
C SER A 118 -11.09 16.41 -5.91
N LYS A 119 -10.24 17.40 -6.16
CA LYS A 119 -10.20 18.14 -7.42
C LYS A 119 -9.94 17.20 -8.60
N ILE A 120 -8.95 16.33 -8.50
CA ILE A 120 -8.63 15.35 -9.56
C ILE A 120 -9.81 14.40 -9.80
N ILE A 121 -10.50 13.96 -8.75
CA ILE A 121 -11.69 13.12 -8.85
C ILE A 121 -12.81 13.86 -9.59
N MET A 122 -13.08 15.11 -9.26
CA MET A 122 -14.10 15.93 -9.89
C MET A 122 -13.81 16.22 -11.37
N GLU A 123 -12.56 16.30 -11.75
CA GLU A 123 -12.10 16.47 -13.13
C GLU A 123 -12.01 15.14 -13.90
N ASP A 124 -12.58 14.06 -13.36
CA ASP A 124 -12.57 12.71 -13.93
C ASP A 124 -11.15 12.15 -14.15
N GLY A 125 -10.19 12.56 -13.33
CA GLY A 125 -8.82 12.08 -13.35
C GLY A 125 -8.72 10.57 -13.15
N ASN A 126 -7.66 9.97 -13.69
CA ASN A 126 -7.43 8.53 -13.60
C ASN A 126 -6.67 8.15 -12.33
N ALA A 127 -6.56 6.84 -12.09
CA ALA A 127 -5.85 6.30 -10.91
C ALA A 127 -4.38 6.74 -10.85
N LEU A 128 -3.70 6.89 -11.99
CA LEU A 128 -2.30 7.32 -12.05
C LEU A 128 -2.15 8.77 -11.55
N GLN A 129 -3.02 9.68 -12.00
CA GLN A 129 -3.01 11.07 -11.55
C GLN A 129 -3.27 11.18 -10.04
N ILE A 130 -4.20 10.37 -9.53
CA ILE A 130 -4.48 10.30 -8.09
C ILE A 130 -3.27 9.76 -7.32
N ALA A 131 -2.62 8.72 -7.83
CA ALA A 131 -1.42 8.14 -7.22
C ALA A 131 -0.26 9.15 -7.18
N GLU A 132 -0.03 9.90 -8.24
CA GLU A 132 1.00 10.95 -8.30
C GLU A 132 0.72 12.07 -7.29
N ALA A 133 -0.51 12.54 -7.18
CA ALA A 133 -0.91 13.53 -6.20
C ALA A 133 -0.76 13.01 -4.78
N SER A 134 -1.15 11.76 -4.52
CA SER A 134 -0.98 11.09 -3.24
C SER A 134 0.49 11.01 -2.82
N ALA A 135 1.38 10.64 -3.75
CA ALA A 135 2.82 10.60 -3.52
C ALA A 135 3.39 11.99 -3.20
N LYS A 136 2.98 13.04 -3.91
CA LYS A 136 3.39 14.43 -3.66
C LYS A 136 2.94 14.94 -2.29
N LEU A 137 1.80 14.46 -1.79
CA LEU A 137 1.29 14.78 -0.45
C LEU A 137 1.98 13.98 0.67
N GLY A 138 2.88 13.05 0.33
CA GLY A 138 3.64 12.25 1.29
C GLY A 138 2.95 10.99 1.76
N PHE A 139 1.87 10.54 1.13
CA PHE A 139 1.24 9.25 1.41
C PHE A 139 2.06 8.12 0.78
N ASN A 140 2.34 7.09 1.57
CA ASN A 140 3.03 5.90 1.08
C ASN A 140 2.07 5.00 0.31
N ASN A 141 2.45 4.56 -0.88
CA ASN A 141 1.73 3.52 -1.59
C ASN A 141 2.01 2.13 -0.97
N LEU A 142 1.32 1.08 -1.44
CA LEU A 142 1.52 -0.29 -0.95
C LEU A 142 2.97 -0.74 -1.05
N ARG A 143 3.63 -0.48 -2.18
CA ARG A 143 5.03 -0.84 -2.39
C ARG A 143 5.94 -0.20 -1.35
N ARG A 144 5.83 1.12 -1.14
CA ARG A 144 6.64 1.84 -0.15
C ARG A 144 6.38 1.34 1.26
N SER A 145 5.13 1.14 1.64
CA SER A 145 4.77 0.58 2.95
C SER A 145 5.36 -0.82 3.17
N GLY A 146 5.38 -1.63 2.12
CA GLY A 146 5.99 -2.95 2.15
C GLY A 146 7.50 -2.90 2.29
N LEU A 147 8.20 -2.01 1.56
CA LEU A 147 9.65 -1.83 1.68
C LEU A 147 10.05 -1.36 3.08
N LEU A 148 9.25 -0.53 3.73
CA LEU A 148 9.47 -0.17 5.13
C LEU A 148 9.39 -1.41 6.06
N LYS A 149 8.49 -2.35 5.80
CA LYS A 149 8.43 -3.62 6.52
C LYS A 149 9.64 -4.52 6.24
N VAL A 150 10.17 -4.49 5.03
CA VAL A 150 11.42 -5.20 4.68
C VAL A 150 12.59 -4.63 5.46
N MET A 151 12.74 -3.31 5.53
CA MET A 151 13.81 -2.66 6.33
C MET A 151 13.69 -2.95 7.83
N GLN A 152 12.47 -3.15 8.35
CA GLN A 152 12.23 -3.56 9.73
C GLN A 152 12.54 -5.06 9.98
N GLY A 153 12.91 -5.81 8.96
CA GLY A 153 13.16 -7.26 9.06
C GLY A 153 11.92 -8.11 9.31
N VAL A 154 10.73 -7.58 9.03
CA VAL A 154 9.45 -8.26 9.25
C VAL A 154 9.12 -9.21 8.11
N THR A 155 9.41 -8.83 6.87
CA THR A 155 9.20 -9.61 5.68
C THR A 155 10.41 -9.56 4.75
N SER A 156 10.41 -10.33 3.68
CA SER A 156 11.47 -10.34 2.68
C SER A 156 11.13 -9.52 1.45
N LEU A 157 12.16 -9.11 0.72
CA LEU A 157 12.00 -8.44 -0.57
C LEU A 157 11.32 -9.33 -1.61
N GLN A 158 11.63 -10.63 -1.60
CA GLN A 158 10.98 -11.62 -2.44
C GLN A 158 9.46 -11.67 -2.20
N GLU A 159 9.04 -11.64 -0.95
CA GLU A 159 7.62 -11.63 -0.59
C GLU A 159 6.94 -10.33 -1.01
N MET A 160 7.63 -9.19 -0.87
CA MET A 160 7.13 -7.91 -1.35
C MET A 160 6.94 -7.89 -2.87
N ASN A 161 7.89 -8.43 -3.61
CA ASN A 161 7.74 -8.56 -5.06
C ASN A 161 6.50 -9.39 -5.42
N ARG A 162 6.26 -10.49 -4.68
CA ARG A 162 5.09 -11.35 -4.91
C ARG A 162 3.75 -10.65 -4.64
N VAL A 163 3.65 -9.83 -3.60
CA VAL A 163 2.36 -9.24 -3.17
C VAL A 163 2.10 -7.84 -3.75
N THR A 164 3.12 -7.19 -4.30
CA THR A 164 3.03 -5.86 -4.89
C THR A 164 3.35 -5.82 -6.39
N SER A 165 3.66 -6.96 -7.03
CA SER A 165 3.65 -7.04 -8.49
C SER A 165 2.22 -6.97 -8.99
N GLU A 166 1.95 -6.04 -9.87
CA GLU A 166 0.70 -5.95 -10.63
C GLU A 166 0.56 -7.08 -11.64
#